data_62bce8f76514f8b5dbe67d120a411bc5
#
_entry.id   62bce8f76514f8b5dbe67d120a411bc5
#
_cell.length_a   1.000
_cell.length_b   1.000
_cell.length_c   1.000
_cell.angle_alpha   90.00
_cell.angle_beta   90.00
_cell.angle_gamma   90.00
#
_symmetry.space_group_name_H-M   'P 1'
#
loop_
_entity.id
_entity.type
_entity.pdbx_description
1 polymer ?
#
loop_
_entity_poly.entity_id
_entity_poly.type
_entity_poly.pdbx_seq_one_letter_code
_entity_poly.pdbx_strand_id
1 'polypeptide(L)'
;MCVFYWVVKAILGPFLKIVFRPWAVGTDNVPREGPAILASNHLSFSDHFFAPLPLPREVVFLAKSEYFTGRGIKGLISKAFFSGVGQIPVDRSGGKASERALRTGLRVLADGQLLGIYPEGTRTPDGRLYRGKTGVARLALEARVPVIPTAMVGTFEFQPPGKITPRLWVRPGVKFGKPLDFSRYYGMENDRLVLRATTDEIMYELMKLSGQEYVDQYAQRLKVSVPLPRRNHGRRPAAQDGQLNGDGLRPADGTASAAGPADRNGAAASAGETPAGTAVPAGADLDEPEDD
;
A
#
# COMPACT_ATOMS: atom_id res chain seq x y z
N MET A 1 -20.16 18.23 -6.04
CA MET A 1 -18.75 18.73 -6.03
C MET A 1 -18.56 19.61 -4.81
N CYS A 2 -17.50 19.35 -4.03
CA CYS A 2 -17.21 20.17 -2.85
C CYS A 2 -16.45 21.42 -3.28
N VAL A 3 -17.09 22.61 -3.18
CA VAL A 3 -16.46 23.91 -3.51
C VAL A 3 -15.11 24.06 -2.79
N PHE A 4 -15.05 23.58 -1.55
CA PHE A 4 -13.84 23.64 -0.74
C PHE A 4 -12.67 22.85 -1.35
N TYR A 5 -12.93 21.70 -1.97
CA TYR A 5 -11.90 20.95 -2.72
C TYR A 5 -11.25 21.80 -3.81
N TRP A 6 -12.05 22.47 -4.59
CA TRP A 6 -11.56 23.31 -5.69
C TRP A 6 -10.80 24.54 -5.22
N VAL A 7 -11.21 25.15 -4.11
CA VAL A 7 -10.48 26.25 -3.46
C VAL A 7 -9.10 25.77 -3.00
N VAL A 8 -9.05 24.64 -2.30
CA VAL A 8 -7.77 24.06 -1.85
C VAL A 8 -6.89 23.71 -3.07
N LYS A 9 -7.46 23.10 -4.09
CA LYS A 9 -6.73 22.74 -5.32
C LYS A 9 -6.22 23.97 -6.07
N ALA A 10 -7.00 25.05 -6.14
CA ALA A 10 -6.62 26.30 -6.81
C ALA A 10 -5.46 27.02 -6.09
N ILE A 11 -5.40 26.92 -4.75
CA ILE A 11 -4.34 27.54 -3.95
C ILE A 11 -3.11 26.63 -3.90
N LEU A 12 -3.29 25.37 -3.51
CA LEU A 12 -2.19 24.42 -3.29
C LEU A 12 -1.59 23.90 -4.60
N GLY A 13 -2.41 23.77 -5.64
CA GLY A 13 -1.99 23.20 -6.92
C GLY A 13 -0.86 23.98 -7.60
N PRO A 14 -0.96 25.31 -7.81
CA PRO A 14 0.13 26.10 -8.36
C PRO A 14 1.40 26.03 -7.52
N PHE A 15 1.28 26.10 -6.20
CA PHE A 15 2.42 25.97 -5.28
C PHE A 15 3.13 24.62 -5.48
N LEU A 16 2.39 23.50 -5.47
CA LEU A 16 2.96 22.17 -5.69
C LEU A 16 3.62 22.03 -7.06
N LYS A 17 3.00 22.60 -8.10
CA LYS A 17 3.54 22.57 -9.47
C LYS A 17 4.84 23.37 -9.62
N ILE A 18 4.93 24.53 -8.99
CA ILE A 18 6.13 25.39 -9.08
C ILE A 18 7.28 24.82 -8.26
N VAL A 19 7.00 24.43 -7.01
CA VAL A 19 8.04 24.01 -6.07
C VAL A 19 8.57 22.61 -6.39
N PHE A 20 7.69 21.65 -6.68
CA PHE A 20 8.09 20.24 -6.83
C PHE A 20 8.12 19.78 -8.29
N ARG A 21 7.58 20.57 -9.23
CA ARG A 21 7.54 20.27 -10.67
C ARG A 21 7.08 18.84 -10.97
N PRO A 22 5.94 18.40 -10.41
CA PRO A 22 5.45 17.05 -10.64
C PRO A 22 5.13 16.84 -12.10
N TRP A 23 5.23 15.59 -12.55
CA TRP A 23 4.89 15.20 -13.91
C TRP A 23 3.76 14.17 -13.93
N ALA A 24 3.02 14.12 -15.02
CA ALA A 24 1.93 13.18 -15.23
C ALA A 24 1.94 12.65 -16.67
N VAL A 25 1.57 11.36 -16.82
CA VAL A 25 1.45 10.69 -18.11
C VAL A 25 0.15 9.91 -18.14
N GLY A 26 -0.54 9.89 -19.29
CA GLY A 26 -1.74 9.09 -19.50
C GLY A 26 -2.99 9.69 -18.85
N THR A 27 -3.05 10.98 -18.59
CA THR A 27 -4.23 11.65 -18.03
C THR A 27 -5.50 11.45 -18.87
N ASP A 28 -5.33 11.22 -20.17
CA ASP A 28 -6.44 10.98 -21.10
C ASP A 28 -7.09 9.60 -20.92
N ASN A 29 -6.42 8.69 -20.22
CA ASN A 29 -6.98 7.39 -19.83
C ASN A 29 -8.02 7.51 -18.70
N VAL A 30 -8.04 8.64 -18.00
CA VAL A 30 -9.02 8.87 -16.93
C VAL A 30 -10.28 9.49 -17.56
N PRO A 31 -11.46 8.87 -17.41
CA PRO A 31 -12.68 9.37 -18.04
C PRO A 31 -13.03 10.77 -17.55
N ARG A 32 -13.40 11.65 -18.48
CA ARG A 32 -13.80 13.04 -18.16
C ARG A 32 -15.12 13.09 -17.40
N GLU A 33 -15.99 12.11 -17.62
CA GLU A 33 -17.31 11.98 -17.02
C GLU A 33 -17.54 10.53 -16.57
N GLY A 34 -18.54 10.33 -15.72
CA GLY A 34 -18.88 9.01 -15.21
C GLY A 34 -17.93 8.49 -14.12
N PRO A 35 -18.29 7.40 -13.46
CA PRO A 35 -17.50 6.82 -12.37
C PRO A 35 -16.33 5.99 -12.89
N ALA A 36 -15.23 5.98 -12.13
CA ALA A 36 -14.13 5.05 -12.33
C ALA A 36 -13.34 4.87 -11.03
N ILE A 37 -12.61 3.76 -10.94
CA ILE A 37 -11.71 3.50 -9.83
C ILE A 37 -10.27 3.78 -10.27
N LEU A 38 -9.56 4.63 -9.55
CA LEU A 38 -8.13 4.82 -9.68
C LEU A 38 -7.43 3.87 -8.69
N ALA A 39 -6.94 2.74 -9.16
CA ALA A 39 -6.22 1.76 -8.34
C ALA A 39 -4.73 2.12 -8.34
N SER A 40 -4.20 2.55 -7.19
CA SER A 40 -2.84 3.08 -7.10
C SER A 40 -1.97 2.30 -6.12
N ASN A 41 -0.66 2.19 -6.42
CA ASN A 41 0.35 1.84 -5.42
C ASN A 41 0.41 2.93 -4.34
N HIS A 42 0.85 2.58 -3.14
CA HIS A 42 0.87 3.53 -2.03
C HIS A 42 2.27 3.66 -1.42
N LEU A 43 3.01 4.65 -1.89
CA LEU A 43 4.41 4.89 -1.54
C LEU A 43 4.55 5.86 -0.37
N SER A 44 3.75 6.92 -0.36
CA SER A 44 3.92 8.05 0.54
C SER A 44 2.58 8.66 0.96
N PHE A 45 2.63 9.49 2.00
CA PHE A 45 1.50 10.35 2.35
C PHE A 45 1.19 11.36 1.24
N SER A 46 2.21 11.82 0.53
CA SER A 46 2.09 12.80 -0.55
C SER A 46 1.36 12.28 -1.79
N ASP A 47 1.15 10.97 -1.92
CA ASP A 47 0.39 10.38 -3.04
C ASP A 47 -1.01 10.98 -3.16
N HIS A 48 -1.65 11.29 -2.03
CA HIS A 48 -2.98 11.89 -1.98
C HIS A 48 -3.05 13.28 -2.61
N PHE A 49 -1.92 13.97 -2.75
CA PHE A 49 -1.84 15.30 -3.37
C PHE A 49 -1.46 15.21 -4.84
N PHE A 50 -0.45 14.38 -5.13
CA PHE A 50 0.09 14.32 -6.48
C PHE A 50 -0.76 13.50 -7.45
N ALA A 51 -1.46 12.45 -6.98
CA ALA A 51 -2.33 11.66 -7.83
C ALA A 51 -3.50 12.49 -8.43
N PRO A 52 -4.27 13.28 -7.66
CA PRO A 52 -5.38 14.08 -8.21
C PRO A 52 -4.95 15.40 -8.85
N LEU A 53 -3.70 15.83 -8.64
CA LEU A 53 -3.23 17.15 -9.05
C LEU A 53 -3.39 17.42 -10.56
N PRO A 54 -3.04 16.50 -11.49
CA PRO A 54 -3.14 16.73 -12.92
C PRO A 54 -4.56 16.57 -13.48
N LEU A 55 -5.49 15.99 -12.72
CA LEU A 55 -6.81 15.66 -13.21
C LEU A 55 -7.78 16.85 -13.12
N PRO A 56 -8.63 17.08 -14.13
CA PRO A 56 -9.65 18.16 -14.10
C PRO A 56 -10.89 17.79 -13.28
N ARG A 57 -10.84 16.66 -12.55
CA ARG A 57 -11.94 16.13 -11.76
C ARG A 57 -11.52 15.92 -10.30
N GLU A 58 -12.51 15.91 -9.42
CA GLU A 58 -12.32 15.52 -8.02
C GLU A 58 -12.07 14.01 -7.93
N VAL A 59 -11.06 13.61 -7.16
CA VAL A 59 -10.80 12.22 -6.81
C VAL A 59 -11.06 12.05 -5.34
N VAL A 60 -11.96 11.16 -5.00
CA VAL A 60 -12.33 10.85 -3.63
C VAL A 60 -11.50 9.68 -3.12
N PHE A 61 -10.80 9.86 -2.01
CA PHE A 61 -10.05 8.80 -1.34
C PHE A 61 -10.71 8.41 -0.02
N LEU A 62 -10.66 7.12 0.31
CA LEU A 62 -11.07 6.62 1.61
C LEU A 62 -9.90 6.74 2.60
N ALA A 63 -10.03 7.59 3.62
CA ALA A 63 -9.00 7.84 4.61
C ALA A 63 -9.38 7.27 5.98
N LYS A 64 -8.38 7.05 6.82
CA LYS A 64 -8.57 6.56 8.18
C LYS A 64 -9.34 7.57 9.02
N SER A 65 -10.39 7.13 9.72
CA SER A 65 -11.28 8.00 10.52
C SER A 65 -10.55 8.82 11.59
N GLU A 66 -9.42 8.33 12.08
CA GLU A 66 -8.63 9.03 13.11
C GLU A 66 -8.08 10.39 12.65
N TYR A 67 -7.93 10.62 11.34
CA TYR A 67 -7.55 11.94 10.81
C TYR A 67 -8.65 12.99 10.98
N PHE A 68 -9.91 12.55 11.21
CA PHE A 68 -11.07 13.42 11.33
C PHE A 68 -11.61 13.55 12.76
N THR A 69 -11.11 12.74 13.71
CA THR A 69 -11.60 12.67 15.10
C THR A 69 -10.74 13.42 16.10
N GLY A 70 -9.70 14.12 15.63
CA GLY A 70 -8.85 14.94 16.49
C GLY A 70 -9.65 16.02 17.23
N ARG A 71 -9.30 16.27 18.49
CA ARG A 71 -9.95 17.30 19.34
C ARG A 71 -9.20 18.64 19.25
N GLY A 72 -9.92 19.74 19.52
CA GLY A 72 -9.37 21.10 19.53
C GLY A 72 -9.06 21.65 18.15
N ILE A 73 -8.37 22.79 18.09
CA ILE A 73 -8.05 23.52 16.85
C ILE A 73 -7.24 22.66 15.87
N LYS A 74 -6.29 21.86 16.35
CA LYS A 74 -5.49 20.94 15.52
C LYS A 74 -6.38 19.88 14.84
N GLY A 75 -7.36 19.34 15.56
CA GLY A 75 -8.32 18.41 15.00
C GLY A 75 -9.23 19.04 13.96
N LEU A 76 -9.67 20.27 14.18
CA LEU A 76 -10.49 21.02 13.23
C LEU A 76 -9.72 21.31 11.93
N ILE A 77 -8.47 21.77 12.05
CA ILE A 77 -7.59 22.01 10.89
C ILE A 77 -7.35 20.70 10.12
N SER A 78 -7.05 19.61 10.84
CA SER A 78 -6.85 18.29 10.21
C SER A 78 -8.11 17.85 9.44
N LYS A 79 -9.28 17.93 10.08
CA LYS A 79 -10.56 17.58 9.45
C LYS A 79 -10.84 18.43 8.21
N ALA A 80 -10.69 19.76 8.33
CA ALA A 80 -10.89 20.69 7.22
C ALA A 80 -9.94 20.36 6.05
N PHE A 81 -8.66 20.13 6.37
CA PHE A 81 -7.64 19.80 5.39
C PHE A 81 -7.97 18.48 4.63
N PHE A 82 -8.22 17.38 5.37
CA PHE A 82 -8.51 16.09 4.73
C PHE A 82 -9.83 16.12 3.93
N SER A 83 -10.84 16.82 4.40
CA SER A 83 -12.07 17.04 3.62
C SER A 83 -11.81 17.89 2.38
N GLY A 84 -10.94 18.89 2.46
CA GLY A 84 -10.59 19.76 1.33
C GLY A 84 -9.77 19.08 0.25
N VAL A 85 -9.09 17.97 0.55
CA VAL A 85 -8.36 17.16 -0.44
C VAL A 85 -9.14 15.92 -0.90
N GLY A 86 -10.47 15.93 -0.74
CA GLY A 86 -11.34 14.88 -1.26
C GLY A 86 -11.29 13.58 -0.47
N GLN A 87 -10.98 13.61 0.84
CA GLN A 87 -10.92 12.40 1.65
C GLN A 87 -12.18 12.20 2.48
N ILE A 88 -12.72 10.97 2.44
CA ILE A 88 -13.86 10.55 3.24
C ILE A 88 -13.39 9.65 4.38
N PRO A 89 -13.80 9.93 5.64
CA PRO A 89 -13.42 9.10 6.78
C PRO A 89 -14.03 7.70 6.69
N VAL A 90 -13.20 6.68 6.87
CA VAL A 90 -13.64 5.29 6.98
C VAL A 90 -12.95 4.62 8.16
N ASP A 91 -13.72 3.93 8.96
CA ASP A 91 -13.19 3.06 9.99
C ASP A 91 -12.60 1.80 9.34
N ARG A 92 -11.38 1.42 9.75
CA ARG A 92 -10.65 0.26 9.21
C ARG A 92 -10.36 -0.81 10.28
N SER A 93 -11.11 -0.78 11.39
CA SER A 93 -10.83 -1.58 12.60
C SER A 93 -11.37 -3.01 12.60
N GLY A 94 -11.76 -3.59 11.45
CA GLY A 94 -12.21 -4.99 11.40
C GLY A 94 -13.22 -5.30 10.30
N GLY A 95 -13.77 -6.53 10.29
CA GLY A 95 -14.64 -7.04 9.23
C GLY A 95 -15.86 -6.15 8.89
N LYS A 96 -16.58 -5.68 9.91
CA LYS A 96 -17.69 -4.73 9.71
C LYS A 96 -17.24 -3.35 9.19
N ALA A 97 -15.99 -2.98 9.46
CA ALA A 97 -15.41 -1.74 8.97
C ALA A 97 -15.04 -1.83 7.48
N SER A 98 -14.58 -2.99 7.03
CA SER A 98 -14.34 -3.23 5.59
C SER A 98 -15.63 -3.15 4.78
N GLU A 99 -16.73 -3.65 5.32
CA GLU A 99 -18.04 -3.55 4.69
C GLU A 99 -18.55 -2.10 4.62
N ARG A 100 -18.38 -1.30 5.68
CA ARG A 100 -18.68 0.14 5.66
C ARG A 100 -17.84 0.89 4.64
N ALA A 101 -16.53 0.56 4.52
CA ALA A 101 -15.66 1.14 3.52
C ALA A 101 -16.13 0.83 2.11
N LEU A 102 -16.52 -0.43 1.86
CA LEU A 102 -17.07 -0.86 0.59
C LEU A 102 -18.33 -0.07 0.22
N ARG A 103 -19.31 0.00 1.12
CA ARG A 103 -20.54 0.76 0.89
C ARG A 103 -20.29 2.26 0.65
N THR A 104 -19.31 2.84 1.33
CA THR A 104 -18.93 4.24 1.10
C THR A 104 -18.34 4.41 -0.30
N GLY A 105 -17.44 3.50 -0.72
CA GLY A 105 -16.88 3.50 -2.07
C GLY A 105 -17.94 3.34 -3.15
N LEU A 106 -18.92 2.44 -2.95
CA LEU A 106 -20.05 2.25 -3.88
C LEU A 106 -20.90 3.50 -4.03
N ARG A 107 -21.18 4.26 -2.94
CA ARG A 107 -21.89 5.53 -3.02
C ARG A 107 -21.11 6.55 -3.86
N VAL A 108 -19.81 6.70 -3.62
CA VAL A 108 -18.95 7.60 -4.41
C VAL A 108 -19.04 7.29 -5.90
N LEU A 109 -19.00 6.00 -6.25
CA LEU A 109 -19.12 5.55 -7.64
C LEU A 109 -20.53 5.77 -8.20
N ALA A 110 -21.58 5.50 -7.41
CA ALA A 110 -22.97 5.76 -7.79
C ALA A 110 -23.26 7.25 -8.03
N ASP A 111 -22.55 8.15 -7.32
CA ASP A 111 -22.60 9.60 -7.53
C ASP A 111 -21.80 10.04 -8.77
N GLY A 112 -21.30 9.12 -9.58
CA GLY A 112 -20.53 9.41 -10.81
C GLY A 112 -19.14 9.94 -10.58
N GLN A 113 -18.56 9.76 -9.38
CA GLN A 113 -17.25 10.31 -9.01
C GLN A 113 -16.09 9.33 -9.27
N LEU A 114 -14.87 9.87 -9.28
CA LEU A 114 -13.65 9.06 -9.28
C LEU A 114 -13.31 8.61 -7.86
N LEU A 115 -13.13 7.31 -7.67
CA LEU A 115 -12.71 6.72 -6.40
C LEU A 115 -11.23 6.33 -6.46
N GLY A 116 -10.39 6.98 -5.66
CA GLY A 116 -9.00 6.57 -5.45
C GLY A 116 -8.90 5.48 -4.39
N ILE A 117 -8.27 4.38 -4.72
CA ILE A 117 -8.06 3.26 -3.80
C ILE A 117 -6.62 2.74 -3.89
N TYR A 118 -6.09 2.35 -2.74
CA TYR A 118 -4.81 1.66 -2.64
C TYR A 118 -5.05 0.18 -2.34
N PRO A 119 -4.92 -0.72 -3.32
CA PRO A 119 -5.24 -2.14 -3.14
C PRO A 119 -4.42 -2.81 -2.04
N GLU A 120 -3.17 -2.37 -1.82
CA GLU A 120 -2.31 -2.84 -0.74
C GLU A 120 -2.88 -2.58 0.67
N GLY A 121 -3.76 -1.57 0.80
CA GLY A 121 -4.43 -1.18 2.04
C GLY A 121 -3.52 -0.49 3.07
N THR A 122 -2.25 -0.28 2.75
CA THR A 122 -1.28 0.45 3.56
C THR A 122 -0.12 0.94 2.70
N ARG A 123 0.63 1.94 3.16
CA ARG A 123 1.86 2.38 2.48
C ARG A 123 2.90 1.27 2.50
N THR A 124 3.64 1.14 1.42
CA THR A 124 4.78 0.22 1.34
C THR A 124 5.82 0.56 2.42
N PRO A 125 6.48 -0.45 3.01
CA PRO A 125 7.56 -0.21 3.96
C PRO A 125 8.89 0.14 3.28
N ASP A 126 9.13 -0.30 2.04
CA ASP A 126 10.43 -0.36 1.39
C ASP A 126 10.43 0.04 -0.11
N GLY A 127 9.28 0.50 -0.62
CA GLY A 127 9.17 0.94 -2.01
C GLY A 127 8.75 -0.16 -2.99
N ARG A 128 8.60 -1.42 -2.57
CA ARG A 128 8.10 -2.52 -3.40
C ARG A 128 6.58 -2.52 -3.47
N LEU A 129 6.02 -3.21 -4.45
CA LEU A 129 4.58 -3.40 -4.62
C LEU A 129 4.13 -4.69 -3.94
N TYR A 130 3.16 -4.59 -3.06
CA TYR A 130 2.68 -5.71 -2.26
C TYR A 130 1.33 -6.22 -2.73
N ARG A 131 1.01 -7.46 -2.37
CA ARG A 131 -0.24 -8.13 -2.72
C ARG A 131 -1.46 -7.28 -2.40
N GLY A 132 -2.34 -7.09 -3.39
CA GLY A 132 -3.58 -6.34 -3.26
C GLY A 132 -4.68 -7.12 -2.53
N LYS A 133 -5.51 -6.39 -1.79
CA LYS A 133 -6.75 -6.90 -1.19
C LYS A 133 -7.87 -6.89 -2.22
N THR A 134 -8.77 -7.85 -2.12
CA THR A 134 -9.86 -8.07 -3.09
C THR A 134 -10.97 -7.00 -3.04
N GLY A 135 -10.89 -6.05 -2.13
CA GLY A 135 -11.89 -4.96 -2.04
C GLY A 135 -11.98 -4.09 -3.29
N VAL A 136 -10.86 -3.90 -4.02
CA VAL A 136 -10.85 -3.15 -5.28
C VAL A 136 -11.63 -3.88 -6.37
N ALA A 137 -11.44 -5.18 -6.50
CA ALA A 137 -12.16 -6.02 -7.45
C ALA A 137 -13.66 -6.04 -7.13
N ARG A 138 -14.02 -6.21 -5.85
CA ARG A 138 -15.42 -6.20 -5.42
C ARG A 138 -16.10 -4.87 -5.76
N LEU A 139 -15.43 -3.73 -5.51
CA LEU A 139 -15.95 -2.41 -5.91
C LEU A 139 -16.16 -2.30 -7.42
N ALA A 140 -15.18 -2.74 -8.21
CA ALA A 140 -15.25 -2.66 -9.66
C ALA A 140 -16.41 -3.49 -10.24
N LEU A 141 -16.59 -4.73 -9.76
CA LEU A 141 -17.64 -5.63 -10.23
C LEU A 141 -19.02 -5.20 -9.75
N GLU A 142 -19.17 -4.81 -8.48
CA GLU A 142 -20.46 -4.42 -7.89
C GLU A 142 -20.96 -3.07 -8.44
N ALA A 143 -20.05 -2.10 -8.63
CA ALA A 143 -20.36 -0.82 -9.23
C ALA A 143 -20.39 -0.84 -10.78
N ARG A 144 -19.88 -1.89 -11.41
CA ARG A 144 -19.78 -2.04 -12.89
C ARG A 144 -19.03 -0.89 -13.55
N VAL A 145 -17.85 -0.56 -13.01
CA VAL A 145 -17.05 0.58 -13.46
C VAL A 145 -15.65 0.14 -13.88
N PRO A 146 -15.02 0.87 -14.82
CA PRO A 146 -13.64 0.59 -15.20
C PRO A 146 -12.66 0.90 -14.07
N VAL A 147 -11.53 0.18 -14.05
CA VAL A 147 -10.41 0.41 -13.15
C VAL A 147 -9.24 0.97 -13.94
N ILE A 148 -8.71 2.11 -13.49
CA ILE A 148 -7.55 2.78 -14.06
C ILE A 148 -6.34 2.47 -13.17
N PRO A 149 -5.40 1.63 -13.60
CA PRO A 149 -4.13 1.46 -12.88
C PRO A 149 -3.41 2.81 -12.80
N THR A 150 -3.02 3.20 -11.61
CA THR A 150 -2.41 4.51 -11.36
C THR A 150 -1.11 4.33 -10.60
N ALA A 151 0.03 4.60 -11.24
CA ALA A 151 1.33 4.42 -10.60
C ALA A 151 1.90 5.74 -10.10
N MET A 152 2.09 5.84 -8.79
CA MET A 152 2.91 6.89 -8.19
C MET A 152 4.38 6.55 -8.38
N VAL A 153 5.19 7.53 -8.75
CA VAL A 153 6.62 7.38 -9.05
C VAL A 153 7.40 8.43 -8.27
N GLY A 154 8.47 8.00 -7.59
CA GLY A 154 9.38 8.90 -6.86
C GLY A 154 8.81 9.46 -5.56
N THR A 155 7.57 9.16 -5.17
CA THR A 155 6.98 9.69 -3.93
C THR A 155 7.53 9.00 -2.68
N PHE A 156 8.08 7.79 -2.81
CA PHE A 156 8.79 7.11 -1.72
C PHE A 156 10.07 7.85 -1.35
N GLU A 157 10.87 8.22 -2.34
CA GLU A 157 12.10 8.99 -2.16
C GLU A 157 11.80 10.43 -1.79
N PHE A 158 10.73 11.02 -2.35
CA PHE A 158 10.28 12.37 -2.06
C PHE A 158 9.92 12.55 -0.59
N GLN A 159 9.12 11.66 -0.04
CA GLN A 159 8.71 11.68 1.36
C GLN A 159 8.67 10.26 1.93
N PRO A 160 9.81 9.74 2.39
CA PRO A 160 9.89 8.39 2.95
C PRO A 160 8.95 8.18 4.14
N PRO A 161 8.52 6.95 4.42
CA PRO A 161 7.71 6.62 5.59
C PRO A 161 8.32 7.15 6.89
N GLY A 162 7.50 7.83 7.70
CA GLY A 162 7.93 8.41 8.97
C GLY A 162 8.64 9.76 8.87
N LYS A 163 8.92 10.28 7.68
CA LYS A 163 9.45 11.64 7.49
C LYS A 163 8.32 12.61 7.18
N ILE A 164 8.39 13.81 7.78
CA ILE A 164 7.41 14.88 7.53
C ILE A 164 7.89 15.79 6.40
N THR A 165 9.20 16.08 6.36
CA THR A 165 9.79 16.98 5.37
C THR A 165 10.06 16.28 4.06
N PRO A 166 9.54 16.82 2.94
CA PRO A 166 9.83 16.29 1.62
C PRO A 166 11.24 16.66 1.15
N ARG A 167 11.79 15.87 0.22
CA ARG A 167 13.06 16.16 -0.45
C ARG A 167 12.79 16.97 -1.71
N LEU A 168 13.21 18.23 -1.74
CA LEU A 168 12.88 19.19 -2.81
C LEU A 168 13.51 18.84 -4.17
N TRP A 169 14.57 18.05 -4.20
CA TRP A 169 15.25 17.63 -5.44
C TRP A 169 14.60 16.41 -6.12
N VAL A 170 13.66 15.74 -5.45
CA VAL A 170 12.92 14.63 -6.04
C VAL A 170 11.67 15.17 -6.71
N ARG A 171 11.45 14.79 -7.97
CA ARG A 171 10.27 15.18 -8.72
C ARG A 171 9.25 14.04 -8.70
N PRO A 172 8.15 14.15 -7.94
CA PRO A 172 7.11 13.15 -7.94
C PRO A 172 6.39 13.09 -9.28
N GLY A 173 5.95 11.90 -9.63
CA GLY A 173 5.21 11.66 -10.87
C GLY A 173 4.02 10.74 -10.68
N VAL A 174 3.10 10.77 -11.64
CA VAL A 174 1.99 9.86 -11.73
C VAL A 174 1.80 9.37 -13.16
N LYS A 175 1.56 8.07 -13.32
CA LYS A 175 1.20 7.45 -14.60
C LYS A 175 -0.20 6.85 -14.47
N PHE A 176 -1.06 7.14 -15.43
CA PHE A 176 -2.37 6.54 -15.56
C PHE A 176 -2.34 5.53 -16.70
N GLY A 177 -2.58 4.25 -16.38
CA GLY A 177 -2.66 3.16 -17.34
C GLY A 177 -3.97 3.17 -18.11
N LYS A 178 -4.09 2.28 -19.10
CA LYS A 178 -5.34 2.11 -19.84
C LYS A 178 -6.43 1.58 -18.91
N PRO A 179 -7.70 1.97 -19.13
CA PRO A 179 -8.83 1.41 -18.38
C PRO A 179 -8.90 -0.11 -18.52
N LEU A 180 -9.08 -0.81 -17.41
CA LEU A 180 -9.35 -2.23 -17.35
C LEU A 180 -10.85 -2.43 -17.29
N ASP A 181 -11.37 -3.25 -18.18
CA ASP A 181 -12.78 -3.63 -18.23
C ASP A 181 -12.94 -5.06 -17.68
N PHE A 182 -13.82 -5.18 -16.70
CA PHE A 182 -14.16 -6.46 -16.06
C PHE A 182 -15.61 -6.88 -16.29
N SER A 183 -16.24 -6.37 -17.35
CA SER A 183 -17.64 -6.64 -17.68
C SER A 183 -17.95 -8.14 -17.80
N ARG A 184 -16.96 -8.94 -18.24
CA ARG A 184 -17.04 -10.42 -18.33
C ARG A 184 -17.29 -11.11 -16.98
N TYR A 185 -17.10 -10.43 -15.86
CA TYR A 185 -17.26 -10.95 -14.51
C TYR A 185 -18.41 -10.30 -13.72
N TYR A 186 -19.21 -9.44 -14.36
CA TYR A 186 -20.35 -8.82 -13.67
C TYR A 186 -21.36 -9.87 -13.24
N GLY A 187 -21.85 -9.75 -11.99
CA GLY A 187 -22.69 -10.75 -11.35
C GLY A 187 -21.92 -11.79 -10.52
N MET A 188 -20.57 -11.78 -10.60
CA MET A 188 -19.70 -12.72 -9.87
C MET A 188 -18.95 -12.04 -8.71
N GLU A 189 -19.46 -10.91 -8.21
CA GLU A 189 -18.85 -10.09 -7.15
C GLU A 189 -18.72 -10.79 -5.78
N ASN A 190 -19.33 -11.97 -5.63
CA ASN A 190 -19.21 -12.82 -4.43
C ASN A 190 -18.31 -14.06 -4.65
N ASP A 191 -17.85 -14.31 -5.87
CA ASP A 191 -16.94 -15.41 -6.17
C ASP A 191 -15.51 -15.03 -5.76
N ARG A 192 -14.93 -15.80 -4.84
CA ARG A 192 -13.58 -15.54 -4.29
C ARG A 192 -12.47 -15.70 -5.33
N LEU A 193 -12.63 -16.63 -6.27
CA LEU A 193 -11.64 -16.86 -7.32
C LEU A 193 -11.66 -15.71 -8.33
N VAL A 194 -12.85 -15.28 -8.74
CA VAL A 194 -13.02 -14.13 -9.64
C VAL A 194 -12.49 -12.87 -8.99
N LEU A 195 -12.82 -12.59 -7.72
CA LEU A 195 -12.29 -11.44 -6.99
C LEU A 195 -10.76 -11.48 -6.89
N ARG A 196 -10.17 -12.67 -6.69
CA ARG A 196 -8.72 -12.79 -6.60
C ARG A 196 -8.09 -12.56 -7.97
N ALA A 197 -8.58 -13.23 -9.03
CA ALA A 197 -8.08 -13.08 -10.38
C ALA A 197 -8.17 -11.62 -10.88
N THR A 198 -9.32 -10.96 -10.68
CA THR A 198 -9.50 -9.54 -11.00
C THR A 198 -8.52 -8.66 -10.25
N THR A 199 -8.31 -8.93 -8.96
CA THR A 199 -7.32 -8.16 -8.17
C THR A 199 -5.90 -8.38 -8.68
N ASP A 200 -5.54 -9.62 -9.01
CA ASP A 200 -4.20 -9.95 -9.49
C ASP A 200 -3.94 -9.32 -10.86
N GLU A 201 -4.94 -9.25 -11.75
CA GLU A 201 -4.86 -8.52 -13.02
C GLU A 201 -4.61 -7.02 -12.79
N ILE A 202 -5.35 -6.39 -11.86
CA ILE A 202 -5.13 -4.98 -11.49
C ILE A 202 -3.72 -4.78 -10.95
N MET A 203 -3.24 -5.65 -10.07
CA MET A 203 -1.91 -5.55 -9.48
C MET A 203 -0.80 -5.79 -10.52
N TYR A 204 -1.03 -6.68 -11.48
CA TYR A 204 -0.10 -6.94 -12.57
C TYR A 204 0.06 -5.70 -13.47
N GLU A 205 -1.04 -5.08 -13.88
CA GLU A 205 -0.99 -3.85 -14.67
C GLU A 205 -0.35 -2.69 -13.87
N LEU A 206 -0.60 -2.62 -12.58
CA LEU A 206 0.03 -1.65 -11.70
C LEU A 206 1.54 -1.89 -11.57
N MET A 207 1.98 -3.15 -11.46
CA MET A 207 3.39 -3.54 -11.45
C MET A 207 4.10 -3.11 -12.74
N LYS A 208 3.51 -3.40 -13.91
CA LYS A 208 4.05 -3.01 -15.21
C LYS A 208 4.18 -1.48 -15.33
N LEU A 209 3.16 -0.75 -14.88
CA LEU A 209 3.10 0.69 -14.98
C LEU A 209 4.09 1.38 -14.03
N SER A 210 4.24 0.87 -12.81
CA SER A 210 5.13 1.42 -11.79
C SER A 210 6.58 1.01 -11.97
N GLY A 211 6.83 -0.18 -12.51
CA GLY A 211 8.15 -0.80 -12.58
C GLY A 211 8.66 -1.33 -11.22
N GLN A 212 7.78 -1.43 -10.22
CA GLN A 212 8.15 -1.94 -8.91
C GLN A 212 8.32 -3.46 -8.91
N GLU A 213 9.21 -3.97 -8.06
CA GLU A 213 9.28 -5.37 -7.70
C GLU A 213 8.01 -5.80 -6.96
N TYR A 214 7.37 -6.86 -7.42
CA TYR A 214 6.16 -7.39 -6.79
C TYR A 214 6.51 -8.41 -5.70
N VAL A 215 5.85 -8.27 -4.54
CA VAL A 215 5.97 -9.18 -3.40
C VAL A 215 4.62 -9.81 -3.11
N ASP A 216 4.50 -11.12 -3.29
CA ASP A 216 3.25 -11.85 -3.06
C ASP A 216 2.95 -12.08 -1.57
N GLN A 217 2.99 -11.00 -0.81
CA GLN A 217 2.64 -10.94 0.61
C GLN A 217 1.88 -9.65 0.91
N TYR A 218 1.06 -9.67 1.97
CA TYR A 218 0.40 -8.45 2.41
C TYR A 218 1.36 -7.56 3.23
N ALA A 219 1.57 -6.32 2.80
CA ALA A 219 2.45 -5.35 3.47
C ALA A 219 2.16 -5.16 4.98
N GLN A 220 0.93 -5.38 5.41
CA GLN A 220 0.54 -5.29 6.82
C GLN A 220 1.23 -6.33 7.70
N ARG A 221 1.54 -7.53 7.19
CA ARG A 221 2.23 -8.59 7.96
C ARG A 221 3.67 -8.18 8.29
N LEU A 222 4.34 -7.50 7.38
CA LEU A 222 5.72 -7.05 7.59
C LEU A 222 5.83 -5.94 8.64
N LYS A 223 4.82 -5.06 8.74
CA LYS A 223 4.79 -4.00 9.77
C LYS A 223 4.62 -4.53 11.19
N VAL A 224 4.04 -5.71 11.35
CA VAL A 224 3.90 -6.37 12.66
C VAL A 224 5.21 -7.07 13.05
N SER A 225 6.02 -7.50 12.08
CA SER A 225 7.26 -8.26 12.30
C SER A 225 8.48 -7.39 12.64
N VAL A 226 8.41 -6.07 12.41
CA VAL A 226 9.47 -5.12 12.78
C VAL A 226 9.03 -4.37 14.03
N PRO A 227 9.57 -4.68 15.23
CA PRO A 227 9.33 -3.86 16.41
C PRO A 227 9.87 -2.45 16.14
N LEU A 228 9.01 -1.45 16.16
CA LEU A 228 9.45 -0.07 16.16
C LEU A 228 10.43 0.13 17.33
N PRO A 229 11.61 0.75 17.13
CA PRO A 229 12.48 1.09 18.24
C PRO A 229 11.65 1.92 19.22
N ARG A 230 11.52 1.42 20.45
CA ARG A 230 10.83 2.11 21.52
C ARG A 230 11.50 3.49 21.65
N ARG A 231 10.75 4.52 21.41
CA ARG A 231 11.16 5.90 21.72
C ARG A 231 11.44 5.94 23.22
N ASN A 232 12.70 5.82 23.58
CA ASN A 232 13.16 6.04 24.94
C ASN A 232 12.89 7.52 25.24
N HIS A 233 11.77 7.79 25.89
CA HIS A 233 11.57 9.05 26.58
C HIS A 233 12.54 9.01 27.74
N GLY A 234 13.62 9.77 27.59
CA GLY A 234 14.71 9.85 28.53
C GLY A 234 14.21 9.99 29.97
N ARG A 235 14.35 8.92 30.74
CA ARG A 235 14.49 9.05 32.18
C ARG A 235 15.86 9.73 32.40
N ARG A 236 15.84 10.95 32.82
CA ARG A 236 17.01 11.59 33.44
C ARG A 236 17.53 10.65 34.53
N PRO A 237 18.82 10.35 34.56
CA PRO A 237 19.40 9.67 35.71
C PRO A 237 19.19 10.57 36.95
N ALA A 238 18.60 10.04 38.00
CA ALA A 238 18.58 10.66 39.30
C ALA A 238 20.05 10.81 39.77
N ALA A 239 20.41 12.02 40.17
CA ALA A 239 21.68 12.31 40.83
C ALA A 239 21.78 11.39 42.06
N GLN A 240 22.81 10.57 42.12
CA GLN A 240 23.23 9.90 43.34
C GLN A 240 24.15 10.84 44.06
N ASP A 241 23.61 11.41 45.11
CA ASP A 241 24.42 12.08 46.15
C ASP A 241 25.30 11.06 46.84
N GLY A 242 26.55 11.43 46.98
CA GLY A 242 27.59 10.62 47.57
C GLY A 242 27.41 10.40 49.04
N GLN A 243 27.77 9.23 49.49
CA GLN A 243 28.20 9.00 50.86
C GLN A 243 29.37 8.01 50.83
N LEU A 244 30.55 8.62 51.08
CA LEU A 244 31.79 7.91 51.40
C LEU A 244 31.63 7.30 52.80
N ASN A 245 31.89 6.03 52.97
CA ASN A 245 32.45 5.47 54.21
C ASN A 245 33.30 4.26 53.86
N GLY A 246 34.50 4.31 54.37
CA GLY A 246 35.62 3.45 54.16
C GLY A 246 35.61 2.19 55.00
N ASP A 247 36.69 1.50 54.82
CA ASP A 247 37.30 0.43 55.62
C ASP A 247 37.09 -0.98 55.13
N GLY A 248 38.24 -1.56 54.80
CA GLY A 248 38.67 -2.82 55.39
C GLY A 248 39.04 -3.95 54.44
N LEU A 249 40.31 -3.97 54.07
CA LEU A 249 41.22 -5.13 54.07
C LEU A 249 40.81 -6.52 53.50
N ARG A 250 41.41 -6.85 52.38
CA ARG A 250 42.34 -7.97 52.02
C ARG A 250 41.85 -9.46 52.05
N PRO A 251 42.68 -10.33 51.47
CA PRO A 251 42.26 -11.23 50.38
C PRO A 251 42.54 -12.70 50.74
N ALA A 252 42.11 -13.63 49.91
CA ALA A 252 42.75 -14.99 49.73
C ALA A 252 42.01 -15.76 48.64
N ASP A 253 42.70 -16.06 47.58
CA ASP A 253 43.26 -17.37 47.18
C ASP A 253 42.25 -18.49 46.90
N GLY A 254 42.41 -19.03 45.71
CA GLY A 254 42.45 -20.45 45.57
C GLY A 254 41.82 -21.04 44.31
N THR A 255 42.68 -21.28 43.30
CA THR A 255 42.81 -22.52 42.52
C THR A 255 41.59 -23.06 41.78
N ALA A 256 41.60 -23.08 40.48
CA ALA A 256 42.16 -24.12 39.59
C ALA A 256 41.25 -25.38 39.41
N SER A 257 41.04 -25.69 38.15
CA SER A 257 41.08 -26.98 37.47
C SER A 257 39.96 -27.08 36.45
N ALA A 258 40.22 -26.99 35.18
CA ALA A 258 40.72 -27.95 34.21
C ALA A 258 39.78 -29.15 34.02
N ALA A 259 39.32 -29.30 32.81
CA ALA A 259 39.34 -30.47 31.95
C ALA A 259 38.10 -30.55 31.03
N GLY A 260 38.33 -30.41 29.73
CA GLY A 260 37.55 -31.16 28.76
C GLY A 260 38.00 -32.63 28.74
N PRO A 261 37.76 -33.42 27.72
CA PRO A 261 37.16 -33.23 26.41
C PRO A 261 36.25 -34.40 25.91
N ALA A 262 36.05 -34.43 24.58
CA ALA A 262 35.80 -35.61 23.72
C ALA A 262 34.32 -36.05 23.60
N ASP A 263 33.79 -36.10 22.45
CA ASP A 263 34.03 -36.78 21.16
C ASP A 263 32.97 -37.87 20.92
N ARG A 264 32.58 -37.95 19.67
CA ARG A 264 32.15 -39.11 18.89
C ARG A 264 30.76 -39.19 18.33
N ASN A 265 30.78 -38.96 17.01
CA ASN A 265 30.42 -39.93 15.97
C ASN A 265 28.96 -40.38 15.81
N GLY A 266 28.57 -40.29 14.56
CA GLY A 266 27.78 -41.27 13.92
C GLY A 266 27.05 -40.78 12.68
N ALA A 267 27.75 -40.94 11.63
CA ALA A 267 27.39 -41.12 10.25
C ALA A 267 26.20 -42.06 10.04
N ALA A 268 25.37 -41.78 9.05
CA ALA A 268 25.05 -42.75 8.00
C ALA A 268 24.15 -42.11 6.91
N ALA A 269 24.61 -42.29 5.73
CA ALA A 269 24.01 -42.05 4.43
C ALA A 269 22.96 -43.09 4.05
N SER A 270 22.03 -42.75 3.18
CA SER A 270 21.50 -43.56 2.04
C SER A 270 20.57 -42.62 1.24
N ALA A 271 20.80 -42.21 0.04
CA ALA A 271 20.86 -42.81 -1.27
C ALA A 271 19.56 -43.55 -1.70
N GLY A 272 19.07 -43.10 -2.86
CA GLY A 272 18.11 -43.81 -3.72
C GLY A 272 16.76 -43.09 -3.75
N GLU A 273 16.11 -42.79 -4.83
CA GLU A 273 16.15 -43.22 -6.25
C GLU A 273 15.16 -42.31 -6.99
N THR A 274 15.53 -41.85 -8.15
CA THR A 274 14.61 -41.36 -9.21
C THR A 274 14.02 -42.57 -9.92
N PRO A 275 12.82 -42.49 -10.45
CA PRO A 275 12.67 -42.97 -11.82
C PRO A 275 12.02 -41.96 -12.77
N ALA A 276 12.53 -42.11 -13.95
CA ALA A 276 12.27 -41.43 -15.19
C ALA A 276 10.87 -41.68 -15.79
N GLY A 277 10.41 -40.69 -16.51
CA GLY A 277 9.95 -40.74 -17.85
C GLY A 277 8.64 -41.50 -18.17
N THR A 278 7.67 -40.74 -18.68
CA THR A 278 6.89 -41.27 -19.83
C THR A 278 6.49 -40.13 -20.75
N ALA A 279 6.66 -40.42 -22.01
CA ALA A 279 6.57 -39.59 -23.19
C ALA A 279 5.14 -39.19 -23.55
N VAL A 280 5.08 -38.10 -24.30
CA VAL A 280 3.97 -37.58 -25.11
C VAL A 280 3.68 -38.56 -26.25
N PRO A 281 2.45 -38.68 -26.73
CA PRO A 281 2.21 -38.83 -28.19
C PRO A 281 1.52 -37.60 -28.77
N ALA A 282 2.09 -37.18 -29.88
CA ALA A 282 1.54 -36.22 -30.82
C ALA A 282 0.44 -36.86 -31.67
N GLY A 283 -0.50 -36.03 -32.13
CA GLY A 283 -1.17 -36.26 -33.42
C GLY A 283 -2.62 -36.60 -33.34
N ALA A 284 -3.47 -35.66 -33.77
CA ALA A 284 -4.53 -35.89 -34.76
C ALA A 284 -5.09 -34.53 -35.21
N ASP A 285 -4.77 -34.19 -36.44
CA ASP A 285 -5.57 -33.35 -37.33
C ASP A 285 -7.00 -33.89 -37.39
N LEU A 286 -7.99 -33.02 -37.51
CA LEU A 286 -9.17 -33.25 -38.34
C LEU A 286 -10.04 -31.97 -38.40
N ASP A 287 -10.05 -31.39 -39.59
CA ASP A 287 -11.18 -30.90 -40.41
C ASP A 287 -12.01 -29.71 -39.93
N GLU A 288 -11.84 -28.62 -40.65
CA GLU A 288 -12.91 -27.67 -40.98
C GLU A 288 -14.07 -28.35 -41.70
N PRO A 289 -15.28 -27.83 -41.63
CA PRO A 289 -16.00 -27.55 -42.86
C PRO A 289 -16.45 -26.09 -42.99
N GLU A 290 -16.31 -25.64 -44.26
CA GLU A 290 -16.93 -24.47 -44.87
C GLU A 290 -18.48 -24.58 -44.89
N ASP A 291 -19.07 -23.37 -45.06
CA ASP A 291 -20.36 -23.02 -45.69
C ASP A 291 -21.70 -23.37 -45.01
N ASP A 292 -22.44 -22.37 -44.56
CA ASP A 292 -23.50 -21.60 -45.24
C ASP A 292 -23.92 -20.37 -44.42
#